data_a40fe75d26da698122358d7d0bbbc2a1
#
_entry.id   a40fe75d26da698122358d7d0bbbc2a1
#
_cell.length_a   1.000
_cell.length_b   1.000
_cell.length_c   1.000
_cell.angle_alpha   90.00
_cell.angle_beta   90.00
_cell.angle_gamma   90.00
#
_symmetry.space_group_name_H-M   'P 1'
#
loop_
_entity.id
_entity.type
_entity.pdbx_description
1 polymer ?
#
loop_
_entity_poly.entity_id
_entity_poly.type
_entity_poly.pdbx_seq_one_letter_code
_entity_poly.pdbx_strand_id
1 'polypeptide(L)'
;KGLGLFLVVVGHAMTTPIRDASFLCYAIYTAIYFFHMPFMFYLSGRTFGMAEKRYASMNTGVFIGKKAKQLLVPYVVYGILVYLIFALANSVPKLNQILEDAGYGKQSIFAWGYGTLIGDNLYAYHLWFIYGLFLATIFSYLMGKYIKNSKWVLFIIAILFLVIRVYVNTSYWGISNL
;
A
#
# COMPACT_ATOMS: atom_id res chain seq x y z
N LYS A 1 -2.09 -12.38 -11.64
CA LYS A 1 -1.64 -10.99 -11.31
C LYS A 1 -2.39 -9.96 -12.15
N GLY A 2 -2.59 -10.17 -13.46
CA GLY A 2 -3.30 -9.24 -14.34
C GLY A 2 -4.71 -8.88 -13.86
N LEU A 3 -5.51 -9.88 -13.43
CA LEU A 3 -6.85 -9.63 -12.88
C LEU A 3 -6.81 -8.70 -11.65
N GLY A 4 -5.84 -8.93 -10.72
CA GLY A 4 -5.70 -8.07 -9.54
C GLY A 4 -5.37 -6.62 -9.91
N LEU A 5 -4.45 -6.42 -10.88
CA LEU A 5 -4.12 -5.10 -11.38
C LEU A 5 -5.32 -4.43 -12.08
N PHE A 6 -6.06 -5.19 -12.88
CA PHE A 6 -7.29 -4.71 -13.51
C PHE A 6 -8.32 -4.21 -12.48
N LEU A 7 -8.55 -4.98 -11.41
CA LEU A 7 -9.46 -4.59 -10.33
C LEU A 7 -8.99 -3.31 -9.60
N VAL A 8 -7.67 -3.16 -9.39
CA VAL A 8 -7.11 -1.92 -8.83
C VAL A 8 -7.43 -0.73 -9.74
N VAL A 9 -7.19 -0.84 -11.05
CA VAL A 9 -7.46 0.23 -12.01
C VAL A 9 -8.95 0.58 -12.04
N VAL A 10 -9.82 -0.43 -12.12
CA VAL A 10 -11.28 -0.22 -12.12
C VAL A 10 -11.74 0.44 -10.83
N GLY A 11 -11.27 -0.04 -9.67
CA GLY A 11 -11.62 0.55 -8.37
C GLY A 11 -11.24 2.03 -8.27
N HIS A 12 -10.05 2.40 -8.72
CA HIS A 12 -9.60 3.80 -8.70
C HIS A 12 -10.26 4.67 -9.79
N ALA A 13 -10.76 4.09 -10.87
CA ALA A 13 -11.52 4.80 -11.89
C ALA A 13 -12.98 5.10 -11.46
N MET A 14 -13.50 4.40 -10.44
CA MET A 14 -14.85 4.64 -9.91
C MET A 14 -14.84 5.87 -8.99
N THR A 15 -14.99 7.05 -9.59
CA THR A 15 -15.13 8.32 -8.85
C THR A 15 -16.43 8.35 -8.03
N THR A 16 -16.52 9.25 -7.03
CA THR A 16 -17.71 9.42 -6.19
C THR A 16 -19.03 9.52 -6.98
N PRO A 17 -19.14 10.32 -8.06
CA PRO A 17 -20.37 10.36 -8.85
C PRO A 17 -20.75 9.02 -9.50
N ILE A 18 -19.76 8.24 -9.95
CA ILE A 18 -20.00 6.92 -10.56
C ILE A 18 -20.39 5.92 -9.48
N ARG A 19 -19.69 5.93 -8.35
CA ARG A 19 -19.96 5.05 -7.21
C ARG A 19 -21.38 5.23 -6.70
N ASP A 20 -21.82 6.48 -6.54
CA ASP A 20 -23.10 6.83 -5.92
C ASP A 20 -24.25 6.90 -6.94
N ALA A 21 -23.98 6.64 -8.23
CA ALA A 21 -24.98 6.67 -9.30
C ALA A 21 -26.09 5.60 -9.14
N SER A 22 -25.76 4.43 -8.55
CA SER A 22 -26.74 3.37 -8.28
C SER A 22 -26.23 2.42 -7.21
N PHE A 23 -27.20 1.69 -6.59
CA PHE A 23 -26.86 0.61 -5.65
C PHE A 23 -25.90 -0.42 -6.25
N LEU A 24 -26.06 -0.76 -7.53
CA LEU A 24 -25.18 -1.72 -8.22
C LEU A 24 -23.75 -1.17 -8.33
N CYS A 25 -23.56 0.09 -8.69
CA CYS A 25 -22.24 0.73 -8.76
C CYS A 25 -21.57 0.74 -7.38
N TYR A 26 -22.31 1.08 -6.34
CA TYR A 26 -21.81 1.05 -4.96
C TYR A 26 -21.42 -0.36 -4.52
N ALA A 27 -22.22 -1.37 -4.83
CA ALA A 27 -21.95 -2.76 -4.49
C ALA A 27 -20.69 -3.28 -5.21
N ILE A 28 -20.53 -2.97 -6.50
CA ILE A 28 -19.34 -3.33 -7.27
C ILE A 28 -18.10 -2.65 -6.70
N TYR A 29 -18.16 -1.35 -6.41
CA TYR A 29 -17.08 -0.60 -5.79
C TYR A 29 -16.66 -1.25 -4.46
N THR A 30 -17.62 -1.50 -3.58
CA THR A 30 -17.38 -2.11 -2.27
C THR A 30 -16.76 -3.49 -2.39
N ALA A 31 -17.25 -4.33 -3.30
CA ALA A 31 -16.72 -5.66 -3.57
C ALA A 31 -15.27 -5.59 -4.07
N ILE A 32 -14.96 -4.67 -4.99
CA ILE A 32 -13.60 -4.47 -5.50
C ILE A 32 -12.67 -4.07 -4.35
N TYR A 33 -13.04 -3.06 -3.55
CA TYR A 33 -12.19 -2.56 -2.45
C TYR A 33 -12.02 -3.58 -1.33
N PHE A 34 -13.03 -4.37 -1.05
CA PHE A 34 -12.93 -5.47 -0.07
C PHE A 34 -11.95 -6.57 -0.53
N PHE A 35 -11.91 -6.86 -1.83
CA PHE A 35 -11.21 -8.03 -2.35
C PHE A 35 -9.81 -7.73 -2.90
N HIS A 36 -9.61 -6.60 -3.62
CA HIS A 36 -8.40 -6.40 -4.43
C HIS A 36 -7.10 -6.34 -3.61
N MET A 37 -7.10 -5.66 -2.45
CA MET A 37 -5.91 -5.53 -1.61
C MET A 37 -5.53 -6.87 -0.94
N PRO A 38 -6.45 -7.57 -0.22
CA PRO A 38 -6.16 -8.90 0.30
C PRO A 38 -5.69 -9.88 -0.79
N PHE A 39 -6.29 -9.82 -1.98
CA PHE A 39 -5.92 -10.66 -3.10
C PHE A 39 -4.48 -10.40 -3.59
N MET A 40 -4.05 -9.14 -3.66
CA MET A 40 -2.68 -8.78 -4.03
C MET A 40 -1.66 -9.26 -2.99
N PHE A 41 -1.97 -9.13 -1.70
CA PHE A 41 -1.13 -9.69 -0.62
C PHE A 41 -1.07 -11.22 -0.69
N TYR A 42 -2.20 -11.88 -0.91
CA TYR A 42 -2.26 -13.35 -1.09
C TYR A 42 -1.39 -13.81 -2.26
N LEU A 43 -1.51 -13.19 -3.44
CA LEU A 43 -0.70 -13.53 -4.61
C LEU A 43 0.80 -13.32 -4.36
N SER A 44 1.15 -12.27 -3.62
CA SER A 44 2.54 -11.99 -3.26
C SER A 44 3.07 -13.00 -2.25
N GLY A 45 2.28 -13.36 -1.23
CA GLY A 45 2.62 -14.40 -0.28
C GLY A 45 2.77 -15.78 -0.94
N ARG A 46 1.88 -16.14 -1.86
CA ARG A 46 1.99 -17.39 -2.64
C ARG A 46 3.28 -17.45 -3.47
N THR A 47 3.61 -16.36 -4.18
CA THR A 47 4.86 -16.32 -4.97
C THR A 47 6.10 -16.33 -4.07
N PHE A 48 6.03 -15.73 -2.88
CA PHE A 48 7.08 -15.82 -1.87
C PHE A 48 7.24 -17.26 -1.38
N GLY A 49 6.15 -17.95 -1.03
CA GLY A 49 6.19 -19.35 -0.56
C GLY A 49 6.75 -20.32 -1.60
N MET A 50 6.44 -20.13 -2.90
CA MET A 50 7.05 -20.94 -3.97
C MET A 50 8.57 -20.75 -4.08
N ALA A 51 9.09 -19.61 -3.66
CA ALA A 51 10.53 -19.31 -3.67
C ALA A 51 11.19 -19.47 -2.29
N GLU A 52 10.49 -20.02 -1.30
CA GLU A 52 10.95 -20.13 0.10
C GLU A 52 12.31 -20.81 0.22
N LYS A 53 12.50 -21.98 -0.42
CA LYS A 53 13.77 -22.72 -0.39
C LYS A 53 14.93 -21.89 -0.93
N ARG A 54 14.71 -21.15 -2.01
CA ARG A 54 15.71 -20.26 -2.61
C ARG A 54 16.04 -19.09 -1.70
N TYR A 55 15.04 -18.53 -1.03
CA TYR A 55 15.24 -17.40 -0.13
C TYR A 55 15.92 -17.84 1.19
N ALA A 56 15.59 -19.00 1.72
CA ALA A 56 16.19 -19.54 2.94
C ALA A 56 17.73 -19.67 2.85
N SER A 57 18.26 -20.01 1.66
CA SER A 57 19.71 -20.11 1.41
C SER A 57 20.39 -18.75 1.19
N MET A 58 19.64 -17.65 1.02
CA MET A 58 20.23 -16.34 0.79
C MET A 58 20.76 -15.70 2.08
N ASN A 59 21.84 -14.90 1.94
CA ASN A 59 22.24 -13.98 2.99
C ASN A 59 21.16 -12.91 3.18
N THR A 60 20.90 -12.56 4.45
CA THR A 60 19.82 -11.62 4.83
C THR A 60 19.99 -10.24 4.17
N GLY A 61 21.21 -9.70 4.16
CA GLY A 61 21.48 -8.40 3.52
C GLY A 61 21.25 -8.44 2.01
N VAL A 62 21.65 -9.52 1.34
CA VAL A 62 21.41 -9.73 -0.10
C VAL A 62 19.91 -9.81 -0.41
N PHE A 63 19.14 -10.53 0.42
CA PHE A 63 17.70 -10.63 0.26
C PHE A 63 17.01 -9.26 0.43
N ILE A 64 17.33 -8.53 1.52
CA ILE A 64 16.78 -7.20 1.79
C ILE A 64 17.11 -6.24 0.65
N GLY A 65 18.38 -6.16 0.23
CA GLY A 65 18.81 -5.31 -0.88
C GLY A 65 18.09 -5.61 -2.20
N LYS A 66 17.88 -6.90 -2.50
CA LYS A 66 17.12 -7.32 -3.69
C LYS A 66 15.66 -6.88 -3.62
N LYS A 67 15.00 -7.04 -2.46
CA LYS A 67 13.61 -6.63 -2.27
C LYS A 67 13.44 -5.11 -2.23
N ALA A 68 14.39 -4.41 -1.62
CA ALA A 68 14.42 -2.94 -1.66
C ALA A 68 14.52 -2.42 -3.10
N LYS A 69 15.44 -2.93 -3.89
CA LYS A 69 15.53 -2.57 -5.32
C LYS A 69 14.24 -2.88 -6.09
N GLN A 70 13.60 -4.00 -5.80
CA GLN A 70 12.39 -4.42 -6.50
C GLN A 70 11.13 -3.63 -6.13
N LEU A 71 11.01 -3.19 -4.89
CA LEU A 71 9.79 -2.58 -4.34
C LEU A 71 9.99 -1.11 -3.97
N LEU A 72 11.08 -0.76 -3.24
CA LEU A 72 11.27 0.61 -2.78
C LEU A 72 11.78 1.55 -3.88
N VAL A 73 12.58 1.05 -4.84
CA VAL A 73 13.02 1.93 -5.96
C VAL A 73 11.82 2.39 -6.78
N PRO A 74 10.91 1.52 -7.28
CA PRO A 74 9.70 1.99 -7.95
C PRO A 74 8.84 2.89 -7.06
N TYR A 75 8.68 2.56 -5.77
CA TYR A 75 7.93 3.35 -4.80
C TYR A 75 8.45 4.80 -4.73
N VAL A 76 9.76 4.97 -4.54
CA VAL A 76 10.39 6.31 -4.46
C VAL A 76 10.34 7.03 -5.81
N VAL A 77 10.63 6.35 -6.91
CA VAL A 77 10.60 6.96 -8.26
C VAL A 77 9.21 7.49 -8.59
N TYR A 78 8.16 6.68 -8.39
CA TYR A 78 6.78 7.14 -8.61
C TYR A 78 6.39 8.24 -7.62
N GLY A 79 6.82 8.14 -6.35
CA GLY A 79 6.61 9.20 -5.36
C GLY A 79 7.21 10.53 -5.79
N ILE A 80 8.44 10.54 -6.32
CA ILE A 80 9.10 11.73 -6.86
C ILE A 80 8.34 12.28 -8.07
N LEU A 81 7.96 11.43 -9.02
CA LEU A 81 7.22 11.85 -10.22
C LEU A 81 5.90 12.53 -9.83
N VAL A 82 5.14 11.91 -8.93
CA VAL A 82 3.87 12.48 -8.45
C VAL A 82 4.11 13.78 -7.70
N TYR A 83 5.13 13.85 -6.81
CA TYR A 83 5.50 15.08 -6.11
C TYR A 83 5.80 16.23 -7.09
N LEU A 84 6.60 15.98 -8.13
CA LEU A 84 6.94 16.99 -9.14
C LEU A 84 5.71 17.48 -9.90
N ILE A 85 4.79 16.58 -10.26
CA ILE A 85 3.54 16.95 -10.92
C ILE A 85 2.70 17.86 -10.02
N PHE A 86 2.53 17.50 -8.75
CA PHE A 86 1.78 18.32 -7.78
C PHE A 86 2.49 19.63 -7.46
N ALA A 87 3.82 19.65 -7.36
CA ALA A 87 4.60 20.86 -7.14
C ALA A 87 4.44 21.84 -8.32
N LEU A 88 4.47 21.36 -9.55
CA LEU A 88 4.22 22.15 -10.75
C LEU A 88 2.77 22.66 -10.80
N ALA A 89 1.80 21.80 -10.52
CA ALA A 89 0.39 22.20 -10.51
C ALA A 89 0.11 23.25 -9.41
N ASN A 90 0.68 23.09 -8.23
CA ASN A 90 0.59 24.08 -7.15
C ASN A 90 1.32 25.40 -7.43
N SER A 91 2.15 25.49 -8.47
CA SER A 91 2.78 26.74 -8.92
C SER A 91 1.85 27.60 -9.75
N VAL A 92 0.75 27.06 -10.26
CA VAL A 92 -0.26 27.78 -11.04
C VAL A 92 -1.40 28.20 -10.11
N PRO A 93 -1.69 29.52 -9.91
CA PRO A 93 -2.64 29.99 -8.90
C PRO A 93 -4.03 29.33 -8.94
N LYS A 94 -4.61 29.15 -10.15
CA LYS A 94 -5.90 28.48 -10.30
C LYS A 94 -5.88 27.01 -9.89
N LEU A 95 -4.81 26.29 -10.24
CA LEU A 95 -4.67 24.88 -9.89
C LEU A 95 -4.35 24.72 -8.41
N ASN A 96 -3.54 25.60 -7.83
CA ASN A 96 -3.25 25.59 -6.41
C ASN A 96 -4.53 25.68 -5.56
N GLN A 97 -5.43 26.60 -5.90
CA GLN A 97 -6.69 26.74 -5.16
C GLN A 97 -7.54 25.47 -5.25
N ILE A 98 -7.68 24.88 -6.44
CA ILE A 98 -8.42 23.62 -6.62
C ILE A 98 -7.79 22.48 -5.82
N LEU A 99 -6.45 22.41 -5.79
CA LEU A 99 -5.73 21.36 -5.06
C LEU A 99 -5.82 21.57 -3.54
N GLU A 100 -5.78 22.80 -3.05
CA GLU A 100 -5.98 23.13 -1.64
C GLU A 100 -7.40 22.74 -1.19
N ASP A 101 -8.42 23.09 -1.97
CA ASP A 101 -9.81 22.72 -1.70
C ASP A 101 -10.02 21.20 -1.70
N ALA A 102 -9.24 20.47 -2.50
CA ALA A 102 -9.24 19.01 -2.55
C ALA A 102 -8.32 18.34 -1.50
N GLY A 103 -7.66 19.12 -0.62
CA GLY A 103 -6.74 18.60 0.40
C GLY A 103 -5.33 18.27 -0.10
N TYR A 104 -4.97 18.66 -1.33
CA TYR A 104 -3.65 18.44 -1.95
C TYR A 104 -2.82 19.73 -2.06
N GLY A 105 -2.93 20.61 -1.09
CA GLY A 105 -2.16 21.86 -1.04
C GLY A 105 -0.65 21.66 -1.06
N LYS A 106 0.09 22.78 -1.10
CA LYS A 106 1.56 22.76 -1.16
C LYS A 106 2.19 21.97 -0.01
N GLN A 107 3.04 21.02 -0.35
CA GLN A 107 3.81 20.24 0.59
C GLN A 107 5.31 20.54 0.44
N SER A 108 6.01 20.74 1.57
CA SER A 108 7.46 20.91 1.54
C SER A 108 8.14 19.59 1.18
N ILE A 109 9.33 19.67 0.57
CA ILE A 109 10.12 18.49 0.24
C ILE A 109 10.48 17.65 1.48
N PHE A 110 10.66 18.29 2.62
CA PHE A 110 10.94 17.61 3.90
C PHE A 110 9.71 16.82 4.40
N ALA A 111 8.51 17.43 4.36
CA ALA A 111 7.26 16.76 4.74
C ALA A 111 6.97 15.58 3.78
N TRP A 112 7.15 15.80 2.47
CA TRP A 112 7.03 14.72 1.49
C TRP A 112 8.03 13.60 1.72
N GLY A 113 9.32 13.93 1.97
CA GLY A 113 10.36 12.95 2.25
C GLY A 113 10.07 12.13 3.50
N TYR A 114 9.64 12.79 4.58
CA TYR A 114 9.24 12.12 5.81
C TYR A 114 8.03 11.19 5.58
N GLY A 115 6.96 11.69 4.94
CA GLY A 115 5.81 10.87 4.58
C GLY A 115 6.17 9.66 3.72
N THR A 116 7.08 9.86 2.75
CA THR A 116 7.59 8.75 1.92
C THR A 116 8.33 7.69 2.76
N LEU A 117 9.12 8.10 3.75
CA LEU A 117 9.85 7.17 4.63
C LEU A 117 8.93 6.37 5.54
N ILE A 118 7.84 6.93 6.02
CA ILE A 118 6.89 6.24 6.90
C ILE A 118 5.76 5.53 6.14
N GLY A 119 5.70 5.66 4.81
CA GLY A 119 4.65 5.07 3.97
C GLY A 119 3.36 5.88 3.92
N ASP A 120 3.37 7.13 4.40
CA ASP A 120 2.25 8.08 4.40
C ASP A 120 2.56 9.28 3.50
N ASN A 121 2.38 9.09 2.19
CA ASN A 121 2.65 10.12 1.19
C ASN A 121 1.35 10.77 0.74
N LEU A 122 1.12 12.05 1.08
CA LEU A 122 -0.10 12.78 0.78
C LEU A 122 -0.51 12.72 -0.70
N TYR A 123 0.44 12.97 -1.62
CA TYR A 123 0.14 13.01 -3.05
C TYR A 123 0.04 11.63 -3.70
N ALA A 124 0.62 10.61 -3.06
CA ALA A 124 0.68 9.26 -3.57
C ALA A 124 0.32 8.23 -2.47
N TYR A 125 -0.71 8.55 -1.68
CA TYR A 125 -1.11 7.73 -0.53
C TYR A 125 -1.38 6.27 -0.92
N HIS A 126 -1.92 6.00 -2.10
CA HIS A 126 -2.19 4.65 -2.59
C HIS A 126 -0.91 3.80 -2.80
N LEU A 127 0.27 4.41 -2.83
CA LEU A 127 1.54 3.67 -2.89
C LEU A 127 1.92 3.00 -1.55
N TRP A 128 1.21 3.29 -0.45
CA TRP A 128 1.42 2.63 0.85
C TRP A 128 1.45 1.11 0.73
N PHE A 129 0.70 0.55 -0.24
CA PHE A 129 0.64 -0.89 -0.48
C PHE A 129 2.01 -1.48 -0.84
N ILE A 130 2.79 -0.79 -1.69
CA ILE A 130 4.13 -1.26 -2.10
C ILE A 130 5.07 -1.26 -0.90
N TYR A 131 4.99 -0.21 -0.08
CA TYR A 131 5.75 -0.11 1.18
C TYR A 131 5.34 -1.21 2.18
N GLY A 132 4.04 -1.39 2.40
CA GLY A 132 3.50 -2.46 3.24
C GLY A 132 3.89 -3.85 2.74
N LEU A 133 3.88 -4.08 1.41
CA LEU A 133 4.32 -5.32 0.81
C LEU A 133 5.82 -5.58 1.03
N PHE A 134 6.65 -4.54 0.97
CA PHE A 134 8.07 -4.64 1.31
C PHE A 134 8.24 -5.10 2.76
N LEU A 135 7.62 -4.41 3.72
CA LEU A 135 7.70 -4.75 5.13
C LEU A 135 7.19 -6.17 5.42
N ALA A 136 6.04 -6.55 4.87
CA ALA A 136 5.47 -7.88 5.02
C ALA A 136 6.41 -8.96 4.46
N THR A 137 7.05 -8.70 3.32
CA THR A 137 8.00 -9.64 2.69
C THR A 137 9.27 -9.82 3.54
N ILE A 138 9.84 -8.72 4.06
CA ILE A 138 11.01 -8.78 4.95
C ILE A 138 10.66 -9.49 6.24
N PHE A 139 9.55 -9.14 6.86
CA PHE A 139 9.07 -9.77 8.09
C PHE A 139 8.87 -11.29 7.91
N SER A 140 8.17 -11.71 6.84
CA SER A 140 7.95 -13.13 6.54
C SER A 140 9.27 -13.88 6.31
N TYR A 141 10.25 -13.25 5.65
CA TYR A 141 11.58 -13.84 5.44
C TYR A 141 12.33 -14.03 6.77
N LEU A 142 12.37 -13.01 7.61
CA LEU A 142 13.06 -13.08 8.92
C LEU A 142 12.40 -14.12 9.83
N MET A 143 11.08 -14.14 9.88
CA MET A 143 10.32 -15.15 10.62
C MET A 143 10.63 -16.57 10.13
N GLY A 144 10.58 -16.81 8.82
CA GLY A 144 10.87 -18.13 8.24
C GLY A 144 12.31 -18.57 8.44
N LYS A 145 13.26 -17.62 8.49
CA LYS A 145 14.69 -17.94 8.65
C LYS A 145 15.11 -18.17 10.09
N TYR A 146 14.57 -17.41 11.03
CA TYR A 146 15.08 -17.39 12.42
C TYR A 146 14.12 -18.00 13.43
N ILE A 147 12.85 -18.22 13.09
CA ILE A 147 11.87 -18.75 14.01
C ILE A 147 11.38 -20.12 13.56
N LYS A 148 11.64 -21.14 14.40
CA LYS A 148 11.07 -22.48 14.22
C LYS A 148 9.54 -22.39 14.32
N ASN A 149 8.83 -23.08 13.40
CA ASN A 149 7.37 -23.03 13.31
C ASN A 149 6.79 -21.63 13.01
N SER A 150 7.53 -20.81 12.28
CA SER A 150 7.15 -19.44 11.89
C SER A 150 5.73 -19.32 11.30
N LYS A 151 5.20 -20.36 10.64
CA LYS A 151 3.84 -20.38 10.09
C LYS A 151 2.77 -20.22 11.18
N TRP A 152 2.94 -20.89 12.31
CA TRP A 152 2.03 -20.76 13.46
C TRP A 152 2.17 -19.40 14.14
N VAL A 153 3.39 -18.89 14.27
CA VAL A 153 3.63 -17.55 14.82
C VAL A 153 3.00 -16.48 13.94
N LEU A 154 3.17 -16.56 12.61
CA LEU A 154 2.52 -15.66 11.67
C LEU A 154 0.98 -15.73 11.74
N PHE A 155 0.43 -16.94 11.89
CA PHE A 155 -1.00 -17.14 12.06
C PHE A 155 -1.52 -16.50 13.35
N ILE A 156 -0.83 -16.68 14.47
CA ILE A 156 -1.18 -16.06 15.77
C ILE A 156 -1.11 -14.53 15.67
N ILE A 157 -0.05 -13.99 15.04
CA ILE A 157 0.09 -12.54 14.80
C ILE A 157 -1.08 -12.01 13.95
N ALA A 158 -1.45 -12.72 12.87
CA ALA A 158 -2.57 -12.33 12.03
C ALA A 158 -3.90 -12.29 12.82
N ILE A 159 -4.15 -13.28 13.67
CA ILE A 159 -5.32 -13.29 14.56
C ILE A 159 -5.27 -12.14 15.56
N LEU A 160 -4.11 -11.88 16.18
CA LEU A 160 -3.94 -10.77 17.11
C LEU A 160 -4.24 -9.41 16.43
N PHE A 161 -3.74 -9.20 15.22
CA PHE A 161 -4.05 -7.98 14.45
C PHE A 161 -5.54 -7.87 14.15
N LEU A 162 -6.20 -8.98 13.83
CA LEU A 162 -7.64 -9.00 13.54
C LEU A 162 -8.44 -8.67 14.80
N VAL A 163 -8.07 -9.22 15.95
CA VAL A 163 -8.67 -8.92 17.25
C VAL A 163 -8.44 -7.47 17.65
N ILE A 164 -7.21 -6.95 17.53
CA ILE A 164 -6.89 -5.56 17.81
C ILE A 164 -7.74 -4.63 16.90
N ARG A 165 -7.87 -4.94 15.62
CA ARG A 165 -8.69 -4.15 14.70
C ARG A 165 -10.17 -4.11 15.10
N VAL A 166 -10.70 -5.19 15.64
CA VAL A 166 -12.10 -5.25 16.12
C VAL A 166 -12.30 -4.40 17.38
N TYR A 167 -11.31 -4.37 18.28
CA TYR A 167 -11.43 -3.68 19.57
C TYR A 167 -10.87 -2.25 19.58
N VAL A 168 -9.89 -1.94 18.75
CA VAL A 168 -9.34 -0.59 18.65
C VAL A 168 -10.11 0.18 17.58
N ASN A 169 -10.87 1.17 18.02
CA ASN A 169 -11.57 2.09 17.12
C ASN A 169 -10.53 2.78 16.24
N THR A 170 -10.50 2.40 14.95
CA THR A 170 -9.45 2.73 13.99
C THR A 170 -9.41 4.20 13.55
N SER A 171 -10.01 5.12 14.31
CA SER A 171 -9.98 6.57 14.08
C SER A 171 -8.56 7.14 13.95
N TYR A 172 -7.55 6.44 14.47
CA TYR A 172 -6.16 6.87 14.42
C TYR A 172 -5.44 6.63 13.07
N TRP A 173 -6.02 5.82 12.17
CA TRP A 173 -5.36 5.43 10.92
C TRP A 173 -6.03 5.98 9.65
N GLY A 174 -6.85 7.02 9.77
CA GLY A 174 -7.50 7.64 8.61
C GLY A 174 -8.49 6.74 7.86
N ILE A 175 -8.88 5.58 8.44
CA ILE A 175 -9.84 4.64 7.86
C ILE A 175 -11.28 4.96 8.32
N SER A 176 -11.49 6.09 8.98
CA SER A 176 -12.80 6.51 9.48
C SER A 176 -13.78 6.98 8.38
N ASN A 177 -13.40 6.90 7.10
CA ASN A 177 -14.23 7.31 5.96
C ASN A 177 -14.28 6.25 4.85
N LEU A 178 -14.41 4.98 5.21
CA LEU A 178 -14.86 3.94 4.28
C LEU A 178 -16.30 3.57 4.59
#